data_0a96da675b442b0d430bf05bd709fa56
#
_entry.id   0a96da675b442b0d430bf05bd709fa56
#
_cell.length_a   1.000
_cell.length_b   1.000
_cell.length_c   1.000
_cell.angle_alpha   90.00
_cell.angle_beta   90.00
_cell.angle_gamma   90.00
#
_symmetry.space_group_name_H-M   'P 1'
#
loop_
_entity.id
_entity.type
_entity.pdbx_description
1 polymer ?
#
loop_
_entity_poly.entity_id
_entity_poly.type
_entity_poly.pdbx_seq_one_letter_code
_entity_poly.pdbx_strand_id
1 'polypeptide(L)'
;MSCIPSVCFMMGWLVGRHGDKEMSGAKEGAELRLVTPGEAIGASSGLRAGTGTLIVGDNIIATKVGWVKENNGVTSVDPIHSAYMPRSGDLVIGVIESVRNNLWFADVNGPFNGLLPMSLAPWKVEFGAARQHMDIGDIMLARVQEVDEAHNIVLTMKGVGLRRLKEGIMSDISMNHISRLRGENDSTLRQLKEVSDCRVIVAENGRVWVDGDSDGIAFMRTVLELVRNEGHMATFNASLEALIEERRNA
;
A
#
# COMPACT_ATOMS: atom_id res chain seq x y z
N MET A 1 66.61 24.71 -19.71
CA MET A 1 66.63 26.18 -19.64
C MET A 1 65.25 26.58 -19.18
N SER A 2 65.26 26.88 -17.94
CA SER A 2 64.93 28.12 -17.19
C SER A 2 63.42 28.45 -17.27
N CYS A 3 62.70 28.82 -16.29
CA CYS A 3 62.90 29.13 -14.87
C CYS A 3 61.51 29.28 -14.23
N ILE A 4 61.37 28.90 -13.00
CA ILE A 4 60.32 29.31 -12.06
C ILE A 4 60.56 30.80 -11.68
N PRO A 5 59.52 31.57 -11.24
CA PRO A 5 59.35 31.64 -9.80
C PRO A 5 57.92 31.80 -9.27
N SER A 6 57.76 31.26 -8.05
CA SER A 6 56.81 31.60 -7.01
C SER A 6 56.76 33.05 -6.65
N VAL A 7 55.61 33.59 -6.23
CA VAL A 7 55.49 34.56 -5.14
C VAL A 7 54.17 34.38 -4.40
N CYS A 8 54.30 34.20 -3.10
CA CYS A 8 53.37 34.23 -2.01
C CYS A 8 53.02 35.66 -1.60
N PHE A 9 51.83 36.00 -1.14
CA PHE A 9 51.54 36.95 -0.04
C PHE A 9 50.03 37.08 0.23
N MET A 10 49.63 36.58 1.31
CA MET A 10 49.13 37.10 2.61
C MET A 10 47.90 38.04 2.62
N MET A 11 46.99 37.60 3.48
CA MET A 11 46.13 38.32 4.46
C MET A 11 44.99 39.21 3.98
N GLY A 12 43.81 38.90 4.56
CA GLY A 12 42.71 39.85 4.73
C GLY A 12 41.48 39.24 5.32
N TRP A 13 41.36 39.21 6.64
CA TRP A 13 40.17 38.99 7.45
C TRP A 13 39.03 39.94 7.07
N LEU A 14 37.81 39.47 6.95
CA LEU A 14 36.65 40.17 7.59
C LEU A 14 35.45 39.27 7.75
N VAL A 15 34.94 39.28 8.94
CA VAL A 15 33.77 38.66 9.53
C VAL A 15 32.47 39.14 8.86
N GLY A 16 31.57 38.20 8.56
CA GLY A 16 30.18 38.49 8.20
C GLY A 16 29.28 37.30 8.53
N ARG A 17 28.70 37.30 9.74
CA ARG A 17 27.62 36.39 10.12
C ARG A 17 26.41 36.64 9.24
N HIS A 18 25.91 35.59 8.57
CA HIS A 18 24.47 35.42 8.31
C HIS A 18 24.17 33.92 8.31
N GLY A 19 23.23 33.55 9.14
CA GLY A 19 22.86 32.20 9.37
C GLY A 19 22.10 31.62 8.16
N ASP A 20 22.74 30.71 7.47
CA ASP A 20 22.05 29.80 6.56
C ASP A 20 21.56 28.62 7.36
N LYS A 21 20.23 28.56 7.51
CA LYS A 21 19.50 27.37 7.87
C LYS A 21 19.78 26.34 6.77
N GLU A 22 20.72 25.46 7.00
CA GLU A 22 20.80 24.21 6.23
C GLU A 22 19.48 23.45 6.44
N MET A 23 18.65 23.49 5.43
CA MET A 23 17.59 22.52 5.27
C MET A 23 18.25 21.16 5.09
N SER A 24 18.13 20.33 6.13
CA SER A 24 18.57 18.95 6.15
C SER A 24 17.96 18.23 4.95
N GLY A 25 18.74 18.06 3.90
CA GLY A 25 18.42 17.24 2.74
C GLY A 25 18.20 15.82 3.20
N ALA A 26 17.05 15.26 2.84
CA ALA A 26 16.81 13.84 2.89
C ALA A 26 18.00 13.13 2.22
N LYS A 27 18.66 12.23 2.91
CA LYS A 27 19.69 11.37 2.33
C LYS A 27 19.03 10.46 1.30
N GLU A 28 19.03 10.89 0.06
CA GLU A 28 18.84 10.05 -1.10
C GLU A 28 20.02 9.08 -1.17
N GLY A 29 19.73 7.76 -1.09
CA GLY A 29 20.73 6.72 -1.34
C GLY A 29 21.06 5.79 -0.17
N ALA A 30 20.15 5.56 0.78
CA ALA A 30 20.31 4.41 1.67
C ALA A 30 20.04 3.13 0.85
N GLU A 31 21.07 2.32 0.60
CA GLU A 31 20.92 0.96 0.06
C GLU A 31 19.87 0.24 0.91
N LEU A 32 18.76 -0.14 0.27
CA LEU A 32 17.70 -0.89 0.93
C LEU A 32 18.26 -2.27 1.31
N ARG A 33 18.61 -2.44 2.59
CA ARG A 33 19.11 -3.72 3.12
C ARG A 33 17.94 -4.66 3.32
N LEU A 34 17.97 -5.79 2.62
CA LEU A 34 17.04 -6.89 2.85
C LEU A 34 17.50 -7.68 4.09
N VAL A 35 16.57 -7.99 4.98
CA VAL A 35 16.84 -8.77 6.21
C VAL A 35 15.86 -9.92 6.37
N THR A 36 16.31 -10.95 7.08
CA THR A 36 15.51 -12.13 7.41
C THR A 36 15.21 -12.18 8.92
N PRO A 37 14.14 -12.87 9.36
CA PRO A 37 13.83 -13.02 10.78
C PRO A 37 15.01 -13.60 11.57
N GLY A 38 15.33 -12.98 12.71
CA GLY A 38 16.47 -13.33 13.55
C GLY A 38 17.77 -12.60 13.21
N GLU A 39 17.85 -11.89 12.09
CA GLU A 39 19.02 -11.11 11.69
C GLU A 39 19.14 -9.83 12.52
N ALA A 40 20.34 -9.54 13.02
CA ALA A 40 20.64 -8.31 13.73
C ALA A 40 20.77 -7.14 12.73
N ILE A 41 19.98 -6.10 12.94
CA ILE A 41 19.96 -4.91 12.10
C ILE A 41 20.97 -3.88 12.61
N GLY A 42 21.05 -3.70 13.91
CA GLY A 42 21.93 -2.74 14.56
C GLY A 42 21.90 -2.84 16.08
N ALA A 43 22.73 -2.02 16.74
CA ALA A 43 22.75 -1.93 18.19
C ALA A 43 21.56 -1.08 18.69
N SER A 44 20.99 -1.46 19.84
CA SER A 44 19.89 -0.74 20.47
C SER A 44 20.30 0.61 21.09
N SER A 45 21.61 0.88 21.18
CA SER A 45 22.14 2.13 21.72
C SER A 45 21.86 3.29 20.77
N GLY A 46 20.82 4.08 21.07
CA GLY A 46 20.44 5.27 20.30
C GLY A 46 19.36 5.05 19.25
N LEU A 47 18.98 3.81 18.97
CA LEU A 47 17.91 3.46 18.05
C LEU A 47 16.73 2.83 18.83
N ARG A 48 15.51 3.08 18.33
CA ARG A 48 14.29 2.44 18.85
C ARG A 48 13.80 1.38 17.88
N ALA A 49 13.34 0.26 18.42
CA ALA A 49 12.68 -0.75 17.62
C ALA A 49 11.30 -0.27 17.18
N GLY A 50 11.06 -0.32 15.88
CA GLY A 50 9.78 -0.01 15.23
C GLY A 50 9.05 -1.27 14.77
N THR A 51 8.15 -1.11 13.81
CA THR A 51 7.38 -2.22 13.24
C THR A 51 8.30 -3.25 12.58
N GLY A 52 8.06 -4.53 12.83
CA GLY A 52 8.86 -5.63 12.25
C GLY A 52 10.23 -5.82 12.87
N THR A 53 10.51 -5.19 14.04
CA THR A 53 11.75 -5.35 14.80
C THR A 53 11.48 -5.62 16.27
N LEU A 54 12.45 -6.22 16.95
CA LEU A 54 12.42 -6.52 18.38
C LEU A 54 13.80 -6.26 18.99
N ILE A 55 13.85 -5.72 20.21
CA ILE A 55 15.10 -5.60 20.97
C ILE A 55 15.36 -6.91 21.71
N VAL A 56 16.52 -7.51 21.45
CA VAL A 56 17.00 -8.69 22.16
C VAL A 56 18.42 -8.40 22.65
N GLY A 57 18.57 -8.23 23.97
CA GLY A 57 19.81 -7.74 24.57
C GLY A 57 20.16 -6.35 24.06
N ASP A 58 21.37 -6.18 23.53
CA ASP A 58 21.84 -4.90 22.99
C ASP A 58 21.62 -4.73 21.48
N ASN A 59 20.88 -5.64 20.85
CA ASN A 59 20.67 -5.64 19.41
C ASN A 59 19.20 -5.47 19.04
N ILE A 60 18.95 -4.78 17.93
CA ILE A 60 17.67 -4.75 17.24
C ILE A 60 17.68 -5.88 16.21
N ILE A 61 16.70 -6.79 16.31
CA ILE A 61 16.58 -7.99 15.47
C ILE A 61 15.35 -7.86 14.60
N ALA A 62 15.46 -8.26 13.32
CA ALA A 62 14.32 -8.38 12.40
C ALA A 62 13.39 -9.52 12.85
N THR A 63 12.07 -9.28 12.80
CA THR A 63 11.04 -10.30 13.04
C THR A 63 10.32 -10.73 11.77
N LYS A 64 10.57 -10.02 10.67
CA LYS A 64 9.94 -10.27 9.35
C LYS A 64 10.99 -10.21 8.25
N VAL A 65 10.74 -10.89 7.14
CA VAL A 65 11.51 -10.71 5.90
C VAL A 65 11.09 -9.38 5.28
N GLY A 66 12.04 -8.50 5.03
CA GLY A 66 11.71 -7.17 4.46
C GLY A 66 12.89 -6.24 4.39
N TRP A 67 12.59 -5.01 4.02
CA TRP A 67 13.57 -3.93 3.84
C TRP A 67 13.70 -3.10 5.11
N VAL A 68 14.95 -2.87 5.53
CA VAL A 68 15.23 -2.02 6.69
C VAL A 68 14.97 -0.57 6.33
N LYS A 69 14.19 0.11 7.16
CA LYS A 69 13.98 1.56 7.12
C LYS A 69 14.38 2.16 8.46
N GLU A 70 15.14 3.22 8.39
CA GLU A 70 15.50 4.03 9.57
C GLU A 70 14.92 5.44 9.39
N ASN A 71 14.07 5.84 10.32
CA ASN A 71 13.43 7.15 10.31
C ASN A 71 13.49 7.74 11.73
N ASN A 72 14.10 8.91 11.88
CA ASN A 72 14.16 9.65 13.16
C ASN A 72 14.65 8.78 14.35
N GLY A 73 15.65 7.91 14.14
CA GLY A 73 16.17 7.03 15.18
C GLY A 73 15.25 5.84 15.51
N VAL A 74 14.24 5.57 14.69
CA VAL A 74 13.41 4.36 14.76
C VAL A 74 13.79 3.45 13.62
N THR A 75 14.25 2.24 13.94
CA THR A 75 14.56 1.19 12.97
C THR A 75 13.34 0.29 12.81
N SER A 76 12.84 0.17 11.59
CA SER A 76 11.70 -0.68 11.24
C SER A 76 12.02 -1.58 10.04
N VAL A 77 11.33 -2.69 9.92
CA VAL A 77 11.38 -3.56 8.75
C VAL A 77 10.05 -3.48 8.01
N ASP A 78 10.13 -3.04 6.76
CA ASP A 78 8.99 -3.02 5.83
C ASP A 78 8.90 -4.40 5.17
N PRO A 79 7.91 -5.25 5.50
CA PRO A 79 7.89 -6.62 5.04
C PRO A 79 7.61 -6.69 3.54
N ILE A 80 8.23 -7.65 2.83
CA ILE A 80 7.97 -7.90 1.40
C ILE A 80 6.52 -8.30 1.19
N HIS A 81 6.02 -9.18 2.06
CA HIS A 81 4.62 -9.60 2.08
C HIS A 81 4.02 -9.32 3.46
N SER A 82 2.91 -8.63 3.47
CA SER A 82 2.11 -8.38 4.66
C SER A 82 0.73 -8.95 4.44
N ALA A 83 0.28 -9.84 5.32
CA ALA A 83 -1.10 -10.29 5.33
C ALA A 83 -1.99 -9.13 5.78
N TYR A 84 -3.16 -9.03 5.18
CA TYR A 84 -4.16 -8.07 5.59
C TYR A 84 -4.73 -8.47 6.97
N MET A 85 -4.75 -7.52 7.88
CA MET A 85 -5.42 -7.67 9.18
C MET A 85 -6.55 -6.64 9.25
N PRO A 86 -7.81 -7.10 9.22
CA PRO A 86 -8.98 -6.23 9.20
C PRO A 86 -9.06 -5.30 10.40
N ARG A 87 -9.44 -4.05 10.14
CA ARG A 87 -9.69 -3.03 11.16
C ARG A 87 -11.06 -2.40 10.93
N SER A 88 -11.71 -2.01 12.00
CA SER A 88 -12.96 -1.26 11.90
C SER A 88 -12.77 0.02 11.08
N GLY A 89 -13.63 0.23 10.10
CA GLY A 89 -13.58 1.34 9.17
C GLY A 89 -12.93 1.03 7.83
N ASP A 90 -12.17 -0.05 7.67
CA ASP A 90 -11.49 -0.41 6.44
C ASP A 90 -12.49 -0.62 5.29
N LEU A 91 -12.15 -0.09 4.11
CA LEU A 91 -12.84 -0.38 2.86
C LEU A 91 -12.26 -1.66 2.26
N VAL A 92 -13.10 -2.67 2.01
CA VAL A 92 -12.66 -3.98 1.53
C VAL A 92 -13.45 -4.43 0.31
N ILE A 93 -12.77 -5.12 -0.60
CA ILE A 93 -13.40 -5.87 -1.69
C ILE A 93 -13.48 -7.32 -1.24
N GLY A 94 -14.70 -7.82 -1.07
CA GLY A 94 -14.97 -9.20 -0.68
C GLY A 94 -15.51 -10.03 -1.83
N VAL A 95 -15.19 -11.33 -1.82
CA VAL A 95 -15.78 -12.33 -2.71
C VAL A 95 -16.67 -13.24 -1.87
N ILE A 96 -17.91 -13.42 -2.29
CA ILE A 96 -18.85 -14.28 -1.57
C ILE A 96 -18.43 -15.73 -1.70
N GLU A 97 -18.11 -16.38 -0.59
CA GLU A 97 -17.77 -17.79 -0.55
C GLU A 97 -18.95 -18.70 -0.11
N SER A 98 -19.81 -18.18 0.75
CA SER A 98 -20.95 -18.93 1.25
C SER A 98 -22.15 -18.04 1.52
N VAL A 99 -23.34 -18.57 1.26
CA VAL A 99 -24.61 -17.88 1.48
C VAL A 99 -25.45 -18.70 2.44
N ARG A 100 -25.87 -18.10 3.52
CA ARG A 100 -26.82 -18.67 4.50
C ARG A 100 -28.16 -17.95 4.42
N ASN A 101 -29.14 -18.44 5.16
CA ASN A 101 -30.50 -17.90 5.11
C ASN A 101 -30.60 -16.42 5.52
N ASN A 102 -29.66 -15.94 6.36
CA ASN A 102 -29.70 -14.62 6.97
C ASN A 102 -28.38 -13.82 6.86
N LEU A 103 -27.36 -14.37 6.20
CA LEU A 103 -26.07 -13.71 6.06
C LEU A 103 -25.24 -14.29 4.90
N TRP A 104 -24.24 -13.51 4.46
CA TRP A 104 -23.21 -13.91 3.52
C TRP A 104 -21.86 -14.00 4.23
N PHE A 105 -21.07 -15.00 3.86
CA PHE A 105 -19.66 -15.08 4.20
C PHE A 105 -18.86 -14.64 2.98
N ALA A 106 -17.95 -13.73 3.20
CA ALA A 106 -17.07 -13.20 2.15
C ALA A 106 -15.61 -13.38 2.51
N ASP A 107 -14.82 -13.87 1.58
CA ASP A 107 -13.37 -13.77 1.65
C ASP A 107 -12.95 -12.32 1.44
N VAL A 108 -12.25 -11.78 2.42
CA VAL A 108 -11.74 -10.40 2.42
C VAL A 108 -10.22 -10.33 2.29
N ASN A 109 -9.58 -11.39 1.81
CA ASN A 109 -8.11 -11.50 1.72
C ASN A 109 -7.43 -11.38 3.10
N GLY A 110 -8.11 -11.83 4.14
CA GLY A 110 -7.66 -11.81 5.52
C GLY A 110 -7.59 -13.22 6.11
N PRO A 111 -7.17 -13.35 7.38
CA PRO A 111 -7.10 -14.66 8.04
C PRO A 111 -8.46 -15.28 8.34
N PHE A 112 -9.52 -14.48 8.32
CA PHE A 112 -10.89 -14.90 8.60
C PHE A 112 -11.86 -14.28 7.60
N ASN A 113 -12.96 -14.99 7.33
CA ASN A 113 -14.01 -14.50 6.46
C ASN A 113 -14.82 -13.39 7.11
N GLY A 114 -15.21 -12.42 6.31
CA GLY A 114 -16.13 -11.38 6.72
C GLY A 114 -17.58 -11.86 6.71
N LEU A 115 -18.35 -11.45 7.70
CA LEU A 115 -19.76 -11.73 7.86
C LEU A 115 -20.57 -10.51 7.43
N LEU A 116 -21.41 -10.63 6.41
CA LEU A 116 -22.37 -9.59 6.03
C LEU A 116 -23.78 -10.03 6.43
N PRO A 117 -24.33 -9.54 7.54
CA PRO A 117 -25.73 -9.78 7.91
C PRO A 117 -26.70 -9.11 6.94
N MET A 118 -27.87 -9.70 6.71
CA MET A 118 -28.93 -9.11 5.87
C MET A 118 -29.34 -7.71 6.34
N SER A 119 -29.30 -7.45 7.64
CA SER A 119 -29.61 -6.14 8.22
C SER A 119 -28.63 -5.04 7.82
N LEU A 120 -27.42 -5.40 7.41
CA LEU A 120 -26.35 -4.49 6.98
C LEU A 120 -26.17 -4.44 5.45
N ALA A 121 -27.03 -5.15 4.71
CA ALA A 121 -27.14 -5.01 3.26
C ALA A 121 -27.94 -3.75 2.89
N PRO A 122 -27.71 -3.16 1.70
CA PRO A 122 -28.43 -1.96 1.25
C PRO A 122 -29.87 -2.27 0.82
N TRP A 123 -30.23 -3.53 0.66
CA TRP A 123 -31.56 -3.98 0.22
C TRP A 123 -32.34 -4.55 1.39
N LYS A 124 -33.69 -4.53 1.26
CA LYS A 124 -34.53 -5.39 2.08
C LYS A 124 -34.42 -6.82 1.54
N VAL A 125 -33.91 -7.72 2.35
CA VAL A 125 -33.78 -9.15 2.01
C VAL A 125 -34.75 -9.93 2.85
N GLU A 126 -35.60 -10.72 2.20
CA GLU A 126 -36.48 -11.66 2.90
C GLU A 126 -35.69 -12.87 3.36
N PHE A 127 -36.12 -13.48 4.47
CA PHE A 127 -35.45 -14.65 4.99
C PHE A 127 -35.47 -15.80 3.96
N GLY A 128 -34.27 -16.32 3.66
CA GLY A 128 -34.08 -17.36 2.65
C GLY A 128 -33.88 -16.84 1.21
N ALA A 129 -34.08 -15.52 0.94
CA ALA A 129 -33.91 -14.93 -0.38
C ALA A 129 -32.51 -14.31 -0.62
N ALA A 130 -31.55 -14.57 0.24
CA ALA A 130 -30.20 -13.97 0.18
C ALA A 130 -29.51 -14.20 -1.17
N ARG A 131 -29.62 -15.38 -1.77
CA ARG A 131 -29.02 -15.72 -3.08
C ARG A 131 -29.59 -14.92 -4.26
N GLN A 132 -30.77 -14.36 -4.16
CA GLN A 132 -31.34 -13.51 -5.21
C GLN A 132 -30.61 -12.18 -5.33
N HIS A 133 -29.98 -11.71 -4.26
CA HIS A 133 -29.25 -10.45 -4.21
C HIS A 133 -27.76 -10.63 -4.51
N MET A 134 -27.13 -11.62 -3.84
CA MET A 134 -25.74 -12.00 -4.09
C MET A 134 -25.58 -13.50 -3.92
N ASP A 135 -24.88 -14.14 -4.83
CA ASP A 135 -24.55 -15.56 -4.77
C ASP A 135 -23.03 -15.78 -4.67
N ILE A 136 -22.64 -17.03 -4.52
CA ILE A 136 -21.24 -17.45 -4.41
C ILE A 136 -20.48 -16.98 -5.66
N GLY A 137 -19.30 -16.39 -5.46
CA GLY A 137 -18.46 -15.81 -6.51
C GLY A 137 -18.76 -14.35 -6.81
N ASP A 138 -19.84 -13.77 -6.28
CA ASP A 138 -20.10 -12.34 -6.45
C ASP A 138 -19.08 -11.50 -5.69
N ILE A 139 -18.70 -10.38 -6.29
CA ILE A 139 -17.77 -9.41 -5.70
C ILE A 139 -18.56 -8.26 -5.10
N MET A 140 -18.19 -7.85 -3.91
CA MET A 140 -18.80 -6.72 -3.23
C MET A 140 -17.76 -5.73 -2.71
N LEU A 141 -18.13 -4.45 -2.72
CA LEU A 141 -17.43 -3.39 -2.01
C LEU A 141 -18.16 -3.15 -0.68
N ALA A 142 -17.48 -3.42 0.40
CA ALA A 142 -18.02 -3.33 1.75
C ALA A 142 -17.07 -2.57 2.68
N ARG A 143 -17.54 -2.21 3.85
CA ARG A 143 -16.73 -1.64 4.92
C ARG A 143 -16.74 -2.57 6.12
N VAL A 144 -15.59 -2.73 6.77
CA VAL A 144 -15.52 -3.42 8.05
C VAL A 144 -16.21 -2.54 9.10
N GLN A 145 -17.30 -3.03 9.66
CA GLN A 145 -18.03 -2.32 10.72
C GLN A 145 -17.35 -2.50 12.06
N GLU A 146 -17.05 -3.75 12.40
CA GLU A 146 -16.39 -4.12 13.65
C GLU A 146 -15.61 -5.42 13.49
N VAL A 147 -14.62 -5.58 14.33
CA VAL A 147 -13.87 -6.83 14.52
C VAL A 147 -13.95 -7.16 16.00
N ASP A 148 -14.52 -8.31 16.36
CA ASP A 148 -14.65 -8.72 17.75
C ASP A 148 -13.37 -9.37 18.30
N GLU A 149 -13.34 -9.66 19.59
CA GLU A 149 -12.20 -10.31 20.27
C GLU A 149 -11.94 -11.74 19.75
N ALA A 150 -12.94 -12.40 19.17
CA ALA A 150 -12.82 -13.71 18.53
C ALA A 150 -12.41 -13.59 17.04
N HIS A 151 -12.05 -12.37 16.58
CA HIS A 151 -11.69 -12.06 15.21
C HIS A 151 -12.80 -12.28 14.17
N ASN A 152 -14.07 -12.26 14.58
CA ASN A 152 -15.16 -12.20 13.63
C ASN A 152 -15.24 -10.81 13.02
N ILE A 153 -15.26 -10.77 11.70
CA ILE A 153 -15.25 -9.53 10.93
C ILE A 153 -16.68 -9.26 10.46
N VAL A 154 -17.33 -8.25 11.03
CA VAL A 154 -18.67 -7.84 10.60
C VAL A 154 -18.53 -6.79 9.50
N LEU A 155 -19.15 -7.06 8.36
CA LEU A 155 -19.15 -6.17 7.20
C LEU A 155 -20.46 -5.42 7.08
N THR A 156 -20.41 -4.24 6.50
CA THR A 156 -21.60 -3.46 6.11
C THR A 156 -21.48 -2.99 4.68
N MET A 157 -22.59 -3.03 3.97
CA MET A 157 -22.77 -2.40 2.66
C MET A 157 -23.67 -1.16 2.76
N LYS A 158 -24.03 -0.73 3.97
CA LYS A 158 -24.76 0.53 4.19
C LYS A 158 -23.78 1.69 4.22
N GLY A 159 -23.71 2.42 3.12
CA GLY A 159 -22.85 3.59 3.01
C GLY A 159 -22.74 4.07 1.57
N VAL A 160 -22.28 5.31 1.43
CA VAL A 160 -22.11 5.92 0.09
C VAL A 160 -21.03 5.16 -0.67
N GLY A 161 -21.34 4.72 -1.88
CA GLY A 161 -20.41 4.02 -2.77
C GLY A 161 -20.28 2.51 -2.54
N LEU A 162 -20.78 1.97 -1.42
CA LEU A 162 -20.75 0.53 -1.15
C LEU A 162 -21.81 -0.18 -2.00
N ARG A 163 -21.40 -1.22 -2.72
CA ARG A 163 -22.27 -1.92 -3.68
C ARG A 163 -21.70 -3.27 -4.10
N ARG A 164 -22.55 -4.09 -4.73
CA ARG A 164 -22.09 -5.23 -5.51
C ARG A 164 -21.35 -4.73 -6.77
N LEU A 165 -20.20 -5.33 -7.06
CA LEU A 165 -19.41 -5.10 -8.26
C LEU A 165 -19.76 -6.20 -9.27
N LYS A 166 -20.31 -5.82 -10.44
CA LYS A 166 -20.87 -6.80 -11.38
C LYS A 166 -19.93 -7.13 -12.53
N GLU A 167 -19.21 -6.12 -13.00
CA GLU A 167 -18.35 -6.18 -14.19
C GLU A 167 -16.94 -5.83 -13.80
N GLY A 168 -15.98 -6.04 -14.70
CA GLY A 168 -14.59 -5.71 -14.46
C GLY A 168 -13.75 -6.90 -13.99
N ILE A 169 -12.50 -6.60 -13.67
CA ILE A 169 -11.52 -7.56 -13.17
C ILE A 169 -11.11 -7.21 -11.74
N MET A 170 -10.80 -8.25 -10.97
CA MET A 170 -10.19 -8.10 -9.65
C MET A 170 -8.75 -8.60 -9.69
N SER A 171 -7.86 -7.92 -8.98
CA SER A 171 -6.46 -8.27 -8.87
C SER A 171 -5.98 -8.01 -7.45
N ASP A 172 -5.06 -8.84 -6.96
CA ASP A 172 -4.47 -8.69 -5.65
C ASP A 172 -3.09 -8.02 -5.76
N ILE A 173 -2.81 -7.09 -4.86
CA ILE A 173 -1.50 -6.46 -4.68
C ILE A 173 -1.06 -6.55 -3.23
N SER A 174 0.24 -6.43 -2.99
CA SER A 174 0.74 -6.37 -1.61
C SER A 174 0.22 -5.13 -0.89
N MET A 175 -0.14 -5.29 0.39
CA MET A 175 -0.60 -4.21 1.27
C MET A 175 0.36 -3.02 1.29
N ASN A 176 1.65 -3.29 1.24
CA ASN A 176 2.70 -2.27 1.27
C ASN A 176 2.75 -1.40 0.02
N HIS A 177 2.18 -1.88 -1.09
CA HIS A 177 2.16 -1.17 -2.35
C HIS A 177 0.90 -0.34 -2.60
N ILE A 178 -0.12 -0.47 -1.74
CA ILE A 178 -1.38 0.29 -1.85
C ILE A 178 -1.10 1.80 -1.84
N SER A 179 -0.28 2.27 -0.89
CA SER A 179 0.07 3.68 -0.79
C SER A 179 0.82 4.21 -2.01
N ARG A 180 1.66 3.39 -2.64
CA ARG A 180 2.36 3.75 -3.88
C ARG A 180 1.42 3.84 -5.07
N LEU A 181 0.49 2.89 -5.20
CA LEU A 181 -0.53 2.92 -6.24
C LEU A 181 -1.49 4.11 -6.10
N ARG A 182 -1.83 4.48 -4.87
CA ARG A 182 -2.66 5.67 -4.59
C ARG A 182 -1.90 6.98 -4.84
N GLY A 183 -0.62 7.03 -4.46
CA GLY A 183 0.18 8.25 -4.44
C GLY A 183 -0.27 9.21 -3.33
N GLU A 184 0.35 10.38 -3.26
CA GLU A 184 -0.03 11.42 -2.31
C GLU A 184 -1.41 11.98 -2.68
N ASN A 185 -2.33 11.97 -1.71
CA ASN A 185 -3.72 12.42 -1.88
C ASN A 185 -4.44 11.79 -3.10
N ASP A 186 -4.19 10.51 -3.36
CA ASP A 186 -4.72 9.75 -4.50
C ASP A 186 -4.34 10.34 -5.87
N SER A 187 -3.23 11.10 -5.96
CA SER A 187 -2.78 11.75 -7.19
C SER A 187 -2.49 10.76 -8.31
N THR A 188 -1.70 9.72 -8.01
CA THR A 188 -1.35 8.67 -8.96
C THR A 188 -2.57 7.90 -9.42
N LEU A 189 -3.46 7.54 -8.49
CA LEU A 189 -4.69 6.82 -8.80
C LEU A 189 -5.63 7.65 -9.69
N ARG A 190 -5.70 8.97 -9.50
CA ARG A 190 -6.47 9.87 -10.37
C ARG A 190 -5.91 9.90 -11.80
N GLN A 191 -4.59 10.04 -11.94
CA GLN A 191 -3.93 9.99 -13.24
C GLN A 191 -4.17 8.66 -13.97
N LEU A 192 -4.06 7.53 -13.25
CA LEU A 192 -4.32 6.22 -13.81
C LEU A 192 -5.76 6.07 -14.30
N LYS A 193 -6.74 6.55 -13.53
CA LYS A 193 -8.15 6.55 -13.94
C LYS A 193 -8.40 7.39 -15.20
N GLU A 194 -7.76 8.54 -15.28
CA GLU A 194 -7.89 9.47 -16.40
C GLU A 194 -7.28 8.91 -17.68
N VAL A 195 -6.06 8.34 -17.59
CA VAL A 195 -5.34 7.79 -18.75
C VAL A 195 -5.92 6.46 -19.23
N SER A 196 -6.44 5.64 -18.33
CA SER A 196 -7.05 4.33 -18.66
C SER A 196 -8.52 4.43 -19.04
N ASP A 197 -9.20 5.52 -18.74
CA ASP A 197 -10.67 5.68 -18.81
C ASP A 197 -11.42 4.57 -18.06
N CYS A 198 -10.79 4.04 -16.98
CA CYS A 198 -11.32 2.96 -16.17
C CYS A 198 -11.83 3.43 -14.81
N ARG A 199 -12.85 2.76 -14.32
CA ARG A 199 -13.24 2.83 -12.91
C ARG A 199 -12.33 1.93 -12.09
N VAL A 200 -11.50 2.50 -11.24
CA VAL A 200 -10.55 1.76 -10.41
C VAL A 200 -10.89 1.98 -8.94
N ILE A 201 -11.02 0.90 -8.19
CA ILE A 201 -11.21 0.89 -6.74
C ILE A 201 -10.04 0.14 -6.12
N VAL A 202 -9.32 0.81 -5.24
CA VAL A 202 -8.22 0.23 -4.46
C VAL A 202 -8.70 0.11 -3.01
N ALA A 203 -8.85 -1.12 -2.55
CA ALA A 203 -9.29 -1.43 -1.20
C ALA A 203 -8.11 -1.60 -0.24
N GLU A 204 -8.37 -1.46 1.06
CA GLU A 204 -7.34 -1.58 2.10
C GLU A 204 -6.90 -3.03 2.35
N ASN A 205 -7.64 -4.00 1.83
CA ASN A 205 -7.29 -5.42 1.90
C ASN A 205 -6.37 -5.91 0.75
N GLY A 206 -5.75 -5.00 -0.01
CA GLY A 206 -4.85 -5.35 -1.10
C GLY A 206 -5.56 -5.76 -2.39
N ARG A 207 -6.88 -5.71 -2.45
CA ARG A 207 -7.64 -5.98 -3.66
C ARG A 207 -7.89 -4.70 -4.45
N VAL A 208 -7.69 -4.82 -5.75
CA VAL A 208 -7.97 -3.75 -6.72
C VAL A 208 -9.01 -4.25 -7.70
N TRP A 209 -10.07 -3.49 -7.88
CA TRP A 209 -11.09 -3.74 -8.88
C TRP A 209 -11.00 -2.69 -9.99
N VAL A 210 -11.02 -3.16 -11.24
CA VAL A 210 -10.90 -2.34 -12.44
C VAL A 210 -12.04 -2.69 -13.39
N ASP A 211 -12.73 -1.67 -13.87
CA ASP A 211 -13.83 -1.80 -14.82
C ASP A 211 -13.72 -0.70 -15.87
N GLY A 212 -13.80 -1.07 -17.14
CA GLY A 212 -13.65 -0.21 -18.31
C GLY A 212 -13.64 -1.00 -19.59
N ASP A 213 -13.12 -0.42 -20.64
CA ASP A 213 -12.94 -1.10 -21.92
C ASP A 213 -11.75 -2.07 -21.91
N SER A 214 -11.62 -2.88 -22.96
CA SER A 214 -10.57 -3.90 -23.06
C SER A 214 -9.17 -3.32 -23.03
N ASP A 215 -8.96 -2.17 -23.66
CA ASP A 215 -7.65 -1.55 -23.79
C ASP A 215 -7.24 -0.84 -22.49
N GLY A 216 -8.19 -0.21 -21.80
CA GLY A 216 -7.99 0.36 -20.48
C GLY A 216 -7.69 -0.71 -19.43
N ILE A 217 -8.41 -1.83 -19.46
CA ILE A 217 -8.17 -2.99 -18.59
C ILE A 217 -6.80 -3.60 -18.86
N ALA A 218 -6.38 -3.74 -20.12
CA ALA A 218 -5.07 -4.25 -20.49
C ALA A 218 -3.94 -3.34 -19.96
N PHE A 219 -4.08 -2.03 -20.11
CA PHE A 219 -3.15 -1.05 -19.54
C PHE A 219 -3.09 -1.18 -18.01
N MET A 220 -4.24 -1.23 -17.33
CA MET A 220 -4.28 -1.37 -15.87
C MET A 220 -3.66 -2.68 -15.39
N ARG A 221 -3.76 -3.78 -16.15
CA ARG A 221 -3.05 -5.03 -15.84
C ARG A 221 -1.55 -4.83 -15.85
N THR A 222 -1.00 -4.17 -16.87
CA THR A 222 0.44 -3.85 -16.95
C THR A 222 0.88 -3.02 -15.75
N VAL A 223 0.10 -2.00 -15.37
CA VAL A 223 0.37 -1.20 -14.16
C VAL A 223 0.36 -2.06 -12.90
N LEU A 224 -0.61 -2.96 -12.72
CA LEU A 224 -0.68 -3.83 -11.55
C LEU A 224 0.45 -4.85 -11.50
N GLU A 225 0.92 -5.35 -12.65
CA GLU A 225 2.11 -6.20 -12.75
C GLU A 225 3.39 -5.41 -12.38
N LEU A 226 3.52 -4.17 -12.84
CA LEU A 226 4.61 -3.29 -12.43
C LEU A 226 4.61 -3.08 -10.90
N VAL A 227 3.44 -2.79 -10.31
CA VAL A 227 3.29 -2.65 -8.85
C VAL A 227 3.71 -3.91 -8.11
N ARG A 228 3.38 -5.11 -8.61
CA ARG A 228 3.79 -6.37 -7.99
C ARG A 228 5.29 -6.58 -8.04
N ASN A 229 5.90 -6.32 -9.18
CA ASN A 229 7.29 -6.65 -9.45
C ASN A 229 8.25 -5.59 -8.91
N GLU A 230 7.93 -4.32 -9.10
CA GLU A 230 8.80 -3.19 -8.80
C GLU A 230 8.31 -2.28 -7.68
N GLY A 231 7.13 -2.54 -7.12
CA GLY A 231 6.53 -1.69 -6.10
C GLY A 231 7.40 -1.42 -4.86
N HIS A 232 8.41 -2.24 -4.61
CA HIS A 232 9.41 -2.04 -3.55
C HIS A 232 10.65 -1.24 -4.00
N MET A 233 10.87 -1.07 -5.31
CA MET A 233 12.06 -0.41 -5.88
C MET A 233 11.95 1.12 -5.84
N ALA A 234 13.09 1.79 -5.77
CA ALA A 234 13.14 3.24 -5.87
C ALA A 234 12.76 3.74 -7.29
N THR A 235 13.01 2.92 -8.30
CA THR A 235 12.71 3.20 -9.73
C THR A 235 11.23 3.13 -10.08
N PHE A 236 10.39 2.59 -9.21
CA PHE A 236 8.97 2.37 -9.46
C PHE A 236 8.23 3.60 -10.00
N ASN A 237 8.45 4.77 -9.39
CA ASN A 237 7.77 5.98 -9.82
C ASN A 237 8.17 6.38 -11.25
N ALA A 238 9.45 6.28 -11.60
CA ALA A 238 9.93 6.59 -12.95
C ALA A 238 9.39 5.61 -13.99
N SER A 239 9.35 4.31 -13.67
CA SER A 239 8.75 3.28 -14.54
C SER A 239 7.25 3.51 -14.74
N LEU A 240 6.53 3.90 -13.68
CA LEU A 240 5.10 4.19 -13.75
C LEU A 240 4.81 5.44 -14.59
N GLU A 241 5.58 6.52 -14.39
CA GLU A 241 5.45 7.75 -15.18
C GLU A 241 5.72 7.48 -16.67
N ALA A 242 6.73 6.69 -17.00
CA ALA A 242 7.02 6.29 -18.37
C ALA A 242 5.85 5.55 -19.03
N LEU A 243 5.22 4.60 -18.31
CA LEU A 243 4.02 3.89 -18.79
C LEU A 243 2.82 4.82 -19.01
N ILE A 244 2.63 5.78 -18.12
CA ILE A 244 1.54 6.77 -18.24
C ILE A 244 1.77 7.66 -19.46
N GLU A 245 3.02 8.11 -19.69
CA GLU A 245 3.35 8.94 -20.85
C GLU A 245 3.24 8.16 -22.16
N GLU A 246 3.68 6.91 -22.20
CA GLU A 246 3.51 6.03 -23.36
C GLU A 246 2.04 5.89 -23.74
N ARG A 247 1.18 5.65 -22.74
CA ARG A 247 -0.28 5.52 -22.97
C ARG A 247 -0.93 6.82 -23.43
N ARG A 248 -0.45 7.99 -22.98
CA ARG A 248 -0.97 9.30 -23.43
C ARG A 248 -0.62 9.62 -24.88
N ASN A 249 0.48 9.04 -25.38
CA ASN A 249 0.98 9.25 -26.73
C ASN A 249 0.46 8.22 -27.74
N ALA A 250 -0.19 7.17 -27.29
CA ALA A 250 -0.77 6.10 -28.11
C ALA A 250 -2.23 6.40 -28.49
#